data_afaf091b17c05450a1b4e5c6c40910ce
#
_entry.id   afaf091b17c05450a1b4e5c6c40910ce
#
_cell.length_a   1.000
_cell.length_b   1.000
_cell.length_c   1.000
_cell.angle_alpha   90.00
_cell.angle_beta   90.00
_cell.angle_gamma   90.00
#
_symmetry.space_group_name_H-M   'P 1'
#
loop_
_entity.id
_entity.type
_entity.pdbx_description
1 polymer ?
#
loop_
_entity_poly.entity_id
_entity_poly.type
_entity_poly.pdbx_seq_one_letter_code
_entity_poly.pdbx_strand_id
1 'polypeptide(L)' 'MKISLECAMRFAHNAFIEALTANESPKFEYIGPDPKSKIALLFETDCTDGEEACALAKKIAKSTPLGASAIIRVVVVE' A
#
# COMPACT_ATOMS: atom_id res chain seq x y z
N MET A 1 0.86 2.69 12.89
CA MET A 1 1.58 3.49 11.88
C MET A 1 0.78 3.53 10.60
N LYS A 2 0.74 4.68 9.94
CA LYS A 2 0.02 4.85 8.68
C LYS A 2 1.00 4.98 7.53
N ILE A 3 0.68 4.33 6.42
CA ILE A 3 1.46 4.43 5.18
C ILE A 3 0.55 4.83 4.04
N SER A 4 1.13 5.49 3.04
CA SER A 4 0.42 5.88 1.82
C SER A 4 1.06 5.17 0.64
N LEU A 5 0.26 4.43 -0.12
CA LEU A 5 0.70 3.74 -1.31
C LEU A 5 0.18 4.50 -2.53
N GLU A 6 1.09 5.02 -3.32
CA GLU A 6 0.75 5.83 -4.49
C GLU A 6 0.97 5.07 -5.79
N CYS A 7 -0.04 5.04 -6.64
CA CYS A 7 0.05 4.40 -7.95
C CYS A 7 -0.94 5.06 -8.89
N ALA A 8 -0.44 5.55 -10.02
CA ALA A 8 -1.26 6.24 -11.01
C ALA A 8 -2.25 5.31 -11.72
N MET A 9 -2.01 4.01 -11.68
CA MET A 9 -2.92 3.02 -12.27
C MET A 9 -4.09 2.76 -11.33
N ARG A 10 -5.08 3.64 -11.36
CA ARG A 10 -6.21 3.57 -10.43
C ARG A 10 -7.00 2.27 -10.48
N PHE A 11 -7.08 1.67 -11.66
CA PHE A 11 -7.78 0.40 -11.80
C PHE A 11 -7.08 -0.76 -11.08
N ALA A 12 -5.83 -0.57 -10.69
CA ALA A 12 -5.08 -1.59 -9.94
C ALA A 12 -5.27 -1.45 -8.42
N HIS A 13 -5.90 -0.36 -7.95
CA HIS A 13 -6.01 -0.09 -6.52
C HIS A 13 -6.73 -1.18 -5.75
N ASN A 14 -7.81 -1.75 -6.32
CA ASN A 14 -8.54 -2.83 -5.64
C ASN A 14 -7.67 -4.06 -5.43
N ALA A 15 -6.82 -4.38 -6.42
CA ALA A 15 -5.90 -5.51 -6.29
C ALA A 15 -4.88 -5.26 -5.17
N PHE A 16 -4.40 -4.03 -5.04
CA PHE A 16 -3.46 -3.68 -3.97
C PHE A 16 -4.13 -3.76 -2.60
N ILE A 17 -5.36 -3.27 -2.48
CA ILE A 17 -6.11 -3.34 -1.23
C ILE A 17 -6.29 -4.80 -0.82
N GLU A 18 -6.72 -5.67 -1.74
CA GLU A 18 -6.91 -7.08 -1.43
C GLU A 18 -5.60 -7.77 -1.03
N ALA A 19 -4.52 -7.51 -1.77
CA ALA A 19 -3.24 -8.14 -1.49
C ALA A 19 -2.68 -7.72 -0.13
N LEU A 20 -2.76 -6.43 0.19
CA LEU A 20 -2.26 -5.93 1.46
C LEU A 20 -3.11 -6.38 2.64
N THR A 21 -4.43 -6.34 2.51
CA THR A 21 -5.31 -6.75 3.60
C THR A 21 -5.28 -8.25 3.85
N ALA A 22 -4.84 -9.03 2.86
CA ALA A 22 -4.66 -10.47 3.02
C ALA A 22 -3.39 -10.83 3.79
N ASN A 23 -2.45 -9.90 3.93
CA ASN A 23 -1.21 -10.16 4.66
C ASN A 23 -1.49 -10.19 6.15
N GLU A 24 -0.95 -11.21 6.85
CA GLU A 24 -1.25 -11.39 8.27
C GLU A 24 -0.17 -10.87 9.22
N SER A 25 1.07 -10.82 8.77
CA SER A 25 2.17 -10.39 9.64
C SER A 25 3.25 -9.67 8.83
N PRO A 26 3.34 -8.36 8.91
CA PRO A 26 2.44 -7.44 9.61
C PRO A 26 1.08 -7.33 8.95
N LYS A 27 0.11 -6.90 9.72
CA LYS A 27 -1.25 -6.71 9.20
C LYS A 27 -1.39 -5.32 8.60
N PHE A 28 -2.09 -5.23 7.48
CA PHE A 28 -2.42 -3.95 6.86
C PHE A 28 -3.94 -3.80 6.80
N GLU A 29 -4.44 -2.65 7.22
CA GLU A 29 -5.86 -2.34 7.16
C GLU A 29 -6.06 -1.15 6.24
N TYR A 30 -6.98 -1.27 5.29
CA TYR A 30 -7.27 -0.18 4.38
C TYR A 30 -8.11 0.89 5.10
N ILE A 31 -7.64 2.13 5.08
CA ILE A 31 -8.32 3.25 5.71
C ILE A 31 -9.23 3.97 4.72
N GLY A 32 -8.73 4.18 3.51
CA GLY A 32 -9.43 4.92 2.48
C GLY A 32 -8.45 5.63 1.56
N PRO A 33 -8.96 6.37 0.57
CA PRO A 33 -8.07 7.15 -0.29
C PRO A 33 -7.41 8.28 0.50
N ASP A 34 -6.17 8.61 0.12
CA ASP A 34 -5.43 9.69 0.74
C ASP A 34 -6.05 11.02 0.29
N PRO A 35 -6.51 11.88 1.22
CA PRO A 35 -7.11 13.16 0.84
C PRO A 35 -6.11 14.10 0.14
N LYS A 36 -4.81 13.85 0.30
CA LYS A 36 -3.78 14.69 -0.31
C LYS A 36 -3.39 14.24 -1.70
N SER A 37 -3.81 13.06 -2.14
CA SER A 37 -3.44 12.53 -3.44
C SER A 37 -4.55 11.66 -4.00
N LYS A 38 -4.97 11.95 -5.24
CA LYS A 38 -6.04 11.18 -5.90
C LYS A 38 -5.59 9.80 -6.33
N ILE A 39 -4.30 9.52 -6.29
CA ILE A 39 -3.75 8.23 -6.72
C ILE A 39 -3.12 7.45 -5.58
N ALA A 40 -3.38 7.86 -4.35
CA ALA A 40 -2.80 7.22 -3.18
C ALA A 40 -3.86 6.60 -2.28
N LEU A 41 -3.48 5.51 -1.63
CA LEU A 41 -4.32 4.76 -0.70
C LEU A 41 -3.66 4.77 0.68
N LEU A 42 -4.46 4.98 1.72
CA LEU A 42 -3.95 4.96 3.10
C LEU A 42 -4.19 3.60 3.73
N PHE A 43 -3.19 3.10 4.41
CA PHE A 43 -3.27 1.86 5.17
C PHE A 43 -2.73 2.07 6.57
N GLU A 44 -3.33 1.37 7.53
CA GLU A 44 -2.80 1.27 8.89
C GLU A 44 -2.08 -0.07 9.00
N THR A 45 -0.91 -0.08 9.64
CA THR A 45 -0.17 -1.33 9.84
C THR A 45 0.32 -1.41 11.28
N ASP A 46 0.44 -2.64 11.80
CA ASP A 46 1.00 -2.89 13.12
C ASP A 46 2.52 -3.05 13.09
N CYS A 47 3.13 -2.90 11.93
CA CYS A 47 4.59 -2.89 11.80
C CYS A 47 5.16 -1.65 12.48
N THR A 48 6.25 -1.81 13.22
CA THR A 48 6.86 -0.71 13.97
C THR A 48 8.01 -0.02 13.24
N ASP A 49 8.48 -0.62 12.16
CA ASP A 49 9.56 -0.05 11.34
C ASP A 49 8.99 0.50 10.04
N GLY A 50 9.05 1.83 9.89
CA GLY A 50 8.49 2.50 8.71
C GLY A 50 9.12 2.07 7.40
N GLU A 51 10.46 1.91 7.37
CA GLU A 51 11.14 1.47 6.14
C GLU A 51 10.73 0.06 5.77
N GLU A 52 10.65 -0.82 6.75
CA GLU A 52 10.26 -2.21 6.52
C GLU A 52 8.80 -2.29 6.07
N ALA A 53 7.92 -1.51 6.70
CA ALA A 53 6.51 -1.48 6.32
C ALA A 53 6.34 -1.02 4.88
N CYS A 54 7.03 0.04 4.48
CA CYS A 54 6.94 0.56 3.13
C CYS A 54 7.53 -0.41 2.11
N ALA A 55 8.67 -1.02 2.42
CA ALA A 55 9.31 -1.98 1.52
C ALA A 55 8.41 -3.20 1.33
N LEU A 56 7.81 -3.70 2.40
CA LEU A 56 6.94 -4.87 2.33
C LEU A 56 5.64 -4.56 1.58
N ALA A 57 5.04 -3.40 1.85
CA ALA A 57 3.82 -2.99 1.15
C ALA A 57 4.08 -2.90 -0.36
N LYS A 58 5.21 -2.30 -0.75
CA LYS A 58 5.59 -2.21 -2.15
C LYS A 58 5.80 -3.58 -2.76
N LYS A 59 6.47 -4.48 -2.04
CA LYS A 59 6.71 -5.84 -2.50
C LYS A 59 5.40 -6.59 -2.72
N ILE A 60 4.47 -6.48 -1.78
CA ILE A 60 3.17 -7.14 -1.89
C ILE A 60 2.39 -6.58 -3.08
N ALA A 61 2.35 -5.26 -3.23
CA ALA A 61 1.65 -4.64 -4.35
C ALA A 61 2.25 -5.06 -5.69
N LYS A 62 3.57 -5.13 -5.78
CA LYS A 62 4.25 -5.55 -7.01
C LYS A 62 4.10 -7.04 -7.31
N SER A 63 3.70 -7.85 -6.34
CA SER A 63 3.45 -9.26 -6.55
C SER A 63 2.10 -9.52 -7.24
N THR A 64 1.24 -8.50 -7.32
CA THR A 64 -0.02 -8.63 -8.06
C THR A 64 0.26 -8.51 -9.56
N PRO A 65 -0.56 -9.14 -10.42
CA PRO A 65 -0.33 -9.05 -11.87
C PRO A 65 -0.30 -7.61 -12.39
N LEU A 66 -1.17 -6.75 -11.89
CA LEU A 66 -1.20 -5.35 -12.31
C LEU A 66 -0.03 -4.56 -11.73
N GLY A 67 0.37 -4.88 -10.51
CA GLY A 67 1.46 -4.17 -9.83
C GLY A 67 2.83 -4.48 -10.39
N ALA A 68 2.99 -5.63 -11.06
CA ALA A 68 4.29 -6.04 -11.58
C ALA A 68 4.89 -5.03 -12.56
N SER A 69 4.04 -4.35 -13.34
CA SER A 69 4.48 -3.36 -14.31
C SER A 69 4.18 -1.92 -13.87
N ALA A 70 3.62 -1.72 -12.68
CA ALA A 70 3.25 -0.40 -12.20
C ALA A 70 4.40 0.28 -11.45
N ILE A 71 4.40 1.61 -11.48
CA ILE A 71 5.32 2.39 -10.65
C ILE A 71 4.58 2.65 -9.34
N ILE A 72 5.13 2.13 -8.26
CA ILE A 72 4.50 2.20 -6.94
C ILE A 72 5.43 2.91 -5.97
N ARG A 73 4.87 3.86 -5.23
CA ARG A 73 5.61 4.60 -4.21
C ARG A 73 4.88 4.46 -2.87
N VAL A 74 5.61 4.07 -1.84
CA VAL A 74 5.03 3.92 -0.50
C VAL A 74 5.84 4.76 0.48
N VAL A 75 5.15 5.55 1.28
CA VAL A 75 5.78 6.42 2.28
C VAL A 75 5.00 6.35 3.59
N VAL A 76 5.70 6.65 4.68
CA VAL A 76 5.05 6.80 5.99
C VAL A 76 4.42 8.19 6.04
N VAL A 77 3.17 8.27 6.48
CA VAL A 77 2.42 9.54 6.48
C VAL A 77 2.01 10.01 7.87
N GLU A 78 2.62 9.45 8.92
CA GLU A 78 2.12 9.84 10.21
C GLU A 78 3.11 10.55 11.07
#